data_17f938bbad84f9d1e9572cc0464acaee
#
_entry.id   17f938bbad84f9d1e9572cc0464acaee
#
_cell.length_a   1.000
_cell.length_b   1.000
_cell.length_c   1.000
_cell.angle_alpha   90.00
_cell.angle_beta   90.00
_cell.angle_gamma   90.00
#
_symmetry.space_group_name_H-M   'P 1'
#
loop_
_entity.id
_entity.type
_entity.pdbx_description
1 polymer ?
#
loop_
_entity_poly.entity_id
_entity_poly.type
_entity_poly.pdbx_seq_one_letter_code
_entity_poly.pdbx_strand_id
1 'polypeptide(L)'
;MLTIVAEAQSVKLMVEIISQMEAAVKVIEKQLSELTKDDQMVNRLLTIRGCGKITAWTIRAYTEDINRFSSAKKYAAFCGLVPWVSDSNETIRHGKITKRGPQELRVSFVQMVMGIRRCKDTANWRIMQRYDHMKTHKGSGKSIIAAARKLAEIVWAMLSNNNDFDREKMYGKYKPTPLAV
;
A
#
# COMPACT_ATOMS: atom_id res chain seq x y z
N MET A 1 -15.81 43.80 -13.43
CA MET A 1 -15.00 43.47 -14.64
C MET A 1 -13.53 43.20 -14.30
N LEU A 2 -12.84 44.04 -13.53
CA LEU A 2 -11.44 43.83 -13.11
C LEU A 2 -11.21 42.51 -12.30
N THR A 3 -12.16 42.16 -11.42
CA THR A 3 -12.09 40.93 -10.60
C THR A 3 -12.09 39.67 -11.47
N ILE A 4 -12.96 39.59 -12.46
CA ILE A 4 -13.07 38.44 -13.37
C ILE A 4 -11.81 38.30 -14.23
N VAL A 5 -11.18 39.38 -14.64
CA VAL A 5 -9.91 39.32 -15.40
C VAL A 5 -8.77 38.85 -14.52
N ALA A 6 -8.71 39.30 -13.26
CA ALA A 6 -7.70 38.88 -12.30
C ALA A 6 -7.86 37.37 -11.95
N GLU A 7 -9.09 36.90 -11.77
CA GLU A 7 -9.39 35.48 -11.54
C GLU A 7 -8.97 34.61 -12.74
N ALA A 8 -9.29 35.03 -13.96
CA ALA A 8 -8.89 34.32 -15.17
C ALA A 8 -7.37 34.26 -15.33
N GLN A 9 -6.65 35.33 -15.02
CA GLN A 9 -5.18 35.34 -15.04
C GLN A 9 -4.60 34.41 -13.96
N SER A 10 -5.18 34.38 -12.76
CA SER A 10 -4.75 33.47 -11.68
C SER A 10 -4.93 32.01 -12.07
N VAL A 11 -6.08 31.67 -12.67
CA VAL A 11 -6.32 30.30 -13.16
C VAL A 11 -5.32 29.91 -14.25
N LYS A 12 -5.04 30.81 -15.20
CA LYS A 12 -4.06 30.57 -16.26
C LYS A 12 -2.67 30.27 -15.67
N LEU A 13 -2.23 31.09 -14.72
CA LEU A 13 -0.94 30.90 -14.05
C LEU A 13 -0.89 29.57 -13.28
N MET A 14 -1.97 29.19 -12.58
CA MET A 14 -2.04 27.88 -11.90
C MET A 14 -1.93 26.72 -12.88
N VAL A 15 -2.58 26.78 -14.03
CA VAL A 15 -2.49 25.76 -15.08
C VAL A 15 -1.06 25.66 -15.64
N GLU A 16 -0.39 26.77 -15.85
CA GLU A 16 1.02 26.79 -16.29
C GLU A 16 1.94 26.14 -15.25
N ILE A 17 1.77 26.47 -13.97
CA ILE A 17 2.54 25.85 -12.87
C ILE A 17 2.30 24.35 -12.80
N ILE A 18 1.04 23.91 -12.89
CA ILE A 18 0.70 22.47 -12.90
C ILE A 18 1.40 21.77 -14.07
N SER A 19 1.35 22.35 -15.28
CA SER A 19 1.99 21.79 -16.46
C SER A 19 3.51 21.65 -16.31
N GLN A 20 4.17 22.66 -15.72
CA GLN A 20 5.61 22.60 -15.43
C GLN A 20 5.94 21.53 -14.40
N MET A 21 5.13 21.40 -13.34
CA MET A 21 5.28 20.34 -12.34
C MET A 21 5.10 18.95 -12.93
N GLU A 22 4.10 18.74 -13.79
CA GLU A 22 3.89 17.48 -14.49
C GLU A 22 5.08 17.10 -15.38
N ALA A 23 5.65 18.08 -16.09
CA ALA A 23 6.85 17.86 -16.89
C ALA A 23 8.05 17.45 -16.03
N ALA A 24 8.27 18.12 -14.90
CA ALA A 24 9.34 17.78 -13.95
C ALA A 24 9.15 16.38 -13.35
N VAL A 25 7.92 16.01 -12.96
CA VAL A 25 7.59 14.65 -12.48
C VAL A 25 7.94 13.59 -13.51
N LYS A 26 7.58 13.80 -14.79
CA LYS A 26 7.90 12.86 -15.87
C LYS A 26 9.40 12.65 -16.04
N VAL A 27 10.20 13.72 -15.90
CA VAL A 27 11.68 13.62 -15.98
C VAL A 27 12.20 12.76 -14.83
N ILE A 28 11.73 13.01 -13.59
CA ILE A 28 12.14 12.26 -12.40
C ILE A 28 11.73 10.79 -12.53
N GLU A 29 10.49 10.51 -12.96
CA GLU A 29 10.01 9.14 -13.16
C GLU A 29 10.83 8.39 -14.21
N LYS A 30 11.26 9.06 -15.28
CA LYS A 30 12.14 8.48 -16.28
C LYS A 30 13.49 8.12 -15.66
N GLN A 31 14.12 9.03 -14.93
CA GLN A 31 15.40 8.80 -14.26
C GLN A 31 15.30 7.65 -13.25
N LEU A 32 14.25 7.61 -12.41
CA LEU A 32 14.01 6.51 -11.47
C LEU A 32 13.80 5.17 -12.19
N SER A 33 13.10 5.18 -13.32
CA SER A 33 12.87 3.97 -14.12
C SER A 33 14.17 3.41 -14.68
N GLU A 34 15.10 4.26 -15.13
CA GLU A 34 16.43 3.84 -15.61
C GLU A 34 17.30 3.32 -14.46
N LEU A 35 17.33 4.05 -13.32
CA LEU A 35 18.12 3.65 -12.16
C LEU A 35 17.66 2.33 -11.53
N THR A 36 16.38 2.01 -11.63
CA THR A 36 15.79 0.81 -10.99
C THR A 36 15.52 -0.32 -11.98
N LYS A 37 15.97 -0.19 -13.23
CA LYS A 37 15.72 -1.17 -14.31
C LYS A 37 16.13 -2.58 -13.91
N ASP A 38 17.30 -2.72 -13.28
CA ASP A 38 17.88 -4.00 -12.89
C ASP A 38 17.68 -4.30 -11.39
N ASP A 39 16.92 -3.47 -10.66
CA ASP A 39 16.62 -3.72 -9.25
C ASP A 39 15.61 -4.86 -9.10
N GLN A 40 16.09 -6.01 -8.62
CA GLN A 40 15.30 -7.23 -8.48
C GLN A 40 14.11 -7.05 -7.53
N MET A 41 14.25 -6.23 -6.47
CA MET A 41 13.16 -5.96 -5.54
C MET A 41 12.04 -5.17 -6.22
N VAL A 42 12.39 -4.13 -6.98
CA VAL A 42 11.43 -3.34 -7.75
C VAL A 42 10.72 -4.20 -8.78
N ASN A 43 11.48 -5.00 -9.54
CA ASN A 43 10.93 -5.89 -10.56
C ASN A 43 9.95 -6.90 -9.97
N ARG A 44 10.28 -7.52 -8.82
CA ARG A 44 9.35 -8.42 -8.11
C ARG A 44 8.11 -7.70 -7.60
N LEU A 45 8.25 -6.50 -7.04
CA LEU A 45 7.09 -5.72 -6.58
C LEU A 45 6.13 -5.40 -7.72
N LEU A 46 6.65 -5.12 -8.91
CA LEU A 46 5.84 -4.85 -10.11
C LEU A 46 5.06 -6.07 -10.61
N THR A 47 5.42 -7.30 -10.21
CA THR A 47 4.62 -8.49 -10.52
C THR A 47 3.29 -8.53 -9.76
N ILE A 48 3.17 -7.75 -8.67
CA ILE A 48 1.94 -7.67 -7.88
C ILE A 48 0.91 -6.83 -8.62
N ARG A 49 -0.25 -7.42 -8.92
CA ARG A 49 -1.37 -6.69 -9.51
C ARG A 49 -1.75 -5.49 -8.64
N GLY A 50 -1.83 -4.30 -9.23
CA GLY A 50 -2.12 -3.06 -8.50
C GLY A 50 -0.91 -2.36 -7.87
N CYS A 51 0.28 -2.91 -8.01
CA CYS A 51 1.53 -2.22 -7.67
C CYS A 51 2.04 -1.43 -8.89
N GLY A 52 1.99 -0.10 -8.82
CA GLY A 52 2.59 0.78 -9.82
C GLY A 52 4.05 1.11 -9.50
N LYS A 53 4.76 1.71 -10.46
CA LYS A 53 6.18 2.08 -10.32
C LYS A 53 6.46 2.92 -9.06
N ILE A 54 5.68 3.99 -8.83
CA ILE A 54 5.82 4.87 -7.66
C ILE A 54 5.70 4.06 -6.36
N THR A 55 4.71 3.16 -6.29
CA THR A 55 4.52 2.28 -5.13
C THR A 55 5.71 1.35 -4.93
N ALA A 56 6.22 0.75 -6.00
CA ALA A 56 7.38 -0.14 -5.94
C ALA A 56 8.64 0.63 -5.48
N TRP A 57 8.90 1.80 -6.04
CA TRP A 57 10.04 2.65 -5.64
C TRP A 57 9.94 3.10 -4.19
N THR A 58 8.76 3.50 -3.73
CA THR A 58 8.54 3.88 -2.33
C THR A 58 8.80 2.70 -1.40
N ILE A 59 8.26 1.53 -1.70
CA ILE A 59 8.50 0.33 -0.90
C ILE A 59 10.00 0.00 -0.89
N ARG A 60 10.67 0.05 -2.05
CA ARG A 60 12.10 -0.21 -2.18
C ARG A 60 12.94 0.75 -1.33
N ALA A 61 12.65 2.06 -1.43
CA ALA A 61 13.40 3.12 -0.74
C ALA A 61 13.31 2.98 0.79
N TYR A 62 12.13 2.69 1.34
CA TYR A 62 11.96 2.56 2.80
C TYR A 62 12.33 1.18 3.34
N THR A 63 12.26 0.13 2.52
CA THR A 63 12.57 -1.24 2.95
C THR A 63 14.08 -1.47 2.97
N GLU A 64 14.82 -0.91 1.99
CA GLU A 64 16.26 -1.11 1.78
C GLU A 64 16.63 -2.59 1.65
N ASP A 65 16.78 -3.29 2.78
CA ASP A 65 16.97 -4.74 2.85
C ASP A 65 15.83 -5.38 3.63
N ILE A 66 15.15 -6.33 2.99
CA ILE A 66 14.03 -7.04 3.60
C ILE A 66 14.48 -7.98 4.73
N ASN A 67 15.73 -8.47 4.68
CA ASN A 67 16.27 -9.41 5.65
C ASN A 67 16.51 -8.79 7.04
N ARG A 68 16.55 -7.45 7.13
CA ARG A 68 16.59 -6.77 8.43
C ARG A 68 15.34 -7.02 9.28
N PHE A 69 14.26 -7.50 8.69
CA PHE A 69 13.02 -7.82 9.39
C PHE A 69 12.91 -9.33 9.62
N SER A 70 13.06 -9.77 10.84
CA SER A 70 13.04 -11.19 11.22
C SER A 70 11.68 -11.88 11.06
N SER A 71 10.61 -11.15 10.71
CA SER A 71 9.29 -11.72 10.42
C SER A 71 8.36 -10.76 9.68
N ALA A 72 7.38 -11.32 8.98
CA ALA A 72 6.32 -10.57 8.30
C ALA A 72 5.56 -9.62 9.26
N LYS A 73 5.36 -10.04 10.52
CA LYS A 73 4.70 -9.21 11.53
C LYS A 73 5.53 -7.98 11.90
N LYS A 74 6.86 -8.12 12.01
CA LYS A 74 7.76 -6.99 12.28
C LYS A 74 7.82 -6.02 11.10
N TYR A 75 7.82 -6.53 9.87
CA TYR A 75 7.73 -5.69 8.68
C TYR A 75 6.41 -4.91 8.63
N ALA A 76 5.27 -5.57 8.85
CA ALA A 76 3.97 -4.91 8.92
C ALA A 76 3.89 -3.85 10.05
N ALA A 77 4.59 -4.08 11.17
CA ALA A 77 4.71 -3.10 12.25
C ALA A 77 5.55 -1.89 11.83
N PHE A 78 6.67 -2.12 11.14
CA PHE A 78 7.49 -1.07 10.56
C PHE A 78 6.71 -0.21 9.56
N CYS A 79 5.84 -0.83 8.75
CA CYS A 79 4.93 -0.10 7.85
C CYS A 79 3.82 0.68 8.59
N GLY A 80 3.73 0.58 9.92
CA GLY A 80 2.71 1.27 10.73
C GLY A 80 1.29 0.75 10.49
N LEU A 81 1.16 -0.52 10.06
CA LEU A 81 -0.12 -1.17 9.69
C LEU A 81 -0.68 -2.06 10.80
N VAL A 82 -0.06 -2.10 11.98
CA VAL A 82 -0.53 -2.88 13.10
C VAL A 82 -1.37 -2.03 14.06
N PRO A 83 -2.44 -2.59 14.66
CA PRO A 83 -3.17 -1.92 15.70
C PRO A 83 -2.32 -1.77 16.95
N TRP A 84 -2.55 -0.70 17.69
CA TRP A 84 -2.07 -0.60 19.05
C TRP A 84 -2.82 -1.62 19.92
N VAL A 85 -2.08 -2.41 20.68
CA VAL A 85 -2.64 -3.38 21.63
C VAL A 85 -2.25 -2.93 23.02
N SER A 86 -3.24 -2.72 23.88
CA SER A 86 -3.05 -2.61 25.33
C SER A 86 -3.45 -3.93 25.91
N ASP A 87 -2.48 -4.61 26.46
CA ASP A 87 -2.67 -5.85 27.18
C ASP A 87 -2.63 -5.53 28.67
N SER A 88 -3.78 -5.53 29.32
CA SER A 88 -3.90 -5.57 30.76
C SER A 88 -4.46 -6.95 31.12
N ASN A 89 -3.96 -7.58 32.18
CA ASN A 89 -4.18 -8.97 32.56
C ASN A 89 -5.60 -9.55 32.41
N GLU A 90 -6.61 -8.68 32.19
CA GLU A 90 -8.02 -9.12 32.07
C GLU A 90 -8.70 -8.73 30.76
N THR A 91 -8.11 -7.83 29.95
CA THR A 91 -8.81 -7.35 28.75
C THR A 91 -7.83 -6.94 27.64
N ILE A 92 -7.89 -7.63 26.50
CA ILE A 92 -7.17 -7.24 25.28
C ILE A 92 -7.96 -6.17 24.52
N ARG A 93 -7.51 -4.92 24.55
CA ARG A 93 -8.12 -3.84 23.79
C ARG A 93 -7.33 -3.54 22.51
N HIS A 94 -7.96 -3.74 21.37
CA HIS A 94 -7.41 -3.35 20.08
C HIS A 94 -7.78 -1.90 19.77
N GLY A 95 -6.79 -1.02 19.77
CA GLY A 95 -6.93 0.39 19.42
C GLY A 95 -6.83 0.68 17.93
N LYS A 96 -6.68 1.98 17.60
CA LYS A 96 -6.35 2.43 16.25
C LYS A 96 -4.96 1.92 15.86
N ILE A 97 -4.62 1.96 14.55
CA ILE A 97 -3.26 1.62 14.11
C ILE A 97 -2.23 2.54 14.77
N THR A 98 -1.06 1.99 15.08
CA THR A 98 0.00 2.72 15.78
C THR A 98 0.50 3.92 14.99
N LYS A 99 0.41 3.88 13.66
CA LYS A 99 1.01 4.86 12.72
C LYS A 99 2.51 5.11 12.96
N ARG A 100 3.17 4.29 13.78
CA ARG A 100 4.61 4.32 13.97
C ARG A 100 5.25 3.72 12.72
N GLY A 101 6.05 4.53 12.02
CA GLY A 101 6.68 4.16 10.75
C GLY A 101 6.38 5.16 9.64
N PRO A 102 7.08 5.04 8.50
CA PRO A 102 6.96 5.99 7.39
C PRO A 102 5.51 6.07 6.88
N GLN A 103 5.02 7.29 6.76
CA GLN A 103 3.65 7.52 6.27
C GLN A 103 3.53 7.10 4.81
N GLU A 104 4.54 7.40 4.02
CA GLU A 104 4.61 7.12 2.59
C GLU A 104 4.54 5.62 2.32
N LEU A 105 5.26 4.83 3.11
CA LEU A 105 5.24 3.37 3.03
C LEU A 105 3.84 2.81 3.35
N ARG A 106 3.21 3.33 4.40
CA ARG A 106 1.84 2.94 4.76
C ARG A 106 0.84 3.30 3.67
N VAL A 107 0.93 4.52 3.11
CA VAL A 107 0.09 4.98 2.01
C VAL A 107 0.29 4.11 0.78
N SER A 108 1.53 3.73 0.45
CA SER A 108 1.84 2.85 -0.68
C SER A 108 1.13 1.51 -0.58
N PHE A 109 1.10 0.87 0.59
CA PHE A 109 0.34 -0.37 0.78
C PHE A 109 -1.17 -0.17 0.66
N VAL A 110 -1.71 0.95 1.15
CA VAL A 110 -3.13 1.29 0.98
C VAL A 110 -3.46 1.50 -0.50
N GLN A 111 -2.63 2.25 -1.22
CA GLN A 111 -2.80 2.48 -2.66
C GLN A 111 -2.72 1.17 -3.46
N MET A 112 -1.82 0.26 -3.10
CA MET A 112 -1.73 -1.06 -3.72
C MET A 112 -3.02 -1.86 -3.52
N VAL A 113 -3.60 -1.87 -2.31
CA VAL A 113 -4.90 -2.51 -2.07
C VAL A 113 -6.01 -1.88 -2.90
N MET A 114 -6.01 -0.55 -3.03
CA MET A 114 -6.99 0.16 -3.89
C MET A 114 -6.79 -0.19 -5.37
N GLY A 115 -5.54 -0.33 -5.81
CA GLY A 115 -5.19 -0.79 -7.15
C GLY A 115 -5.71 -2.21 -7.42
N ILE A 116 -5.45 -3.15 -6.51
CA ILE A 116 -5.97 -4.52 -6.58
C ILE A 116 -7.51 -4.48 -6.69
N ARG A 117 -8.18 -3.71 -5.85
CA ARG A 117 -9.64 -3.64 -5.81
C ARG A 117 -10.27 -3.13 -7.12
N ARG A 118 -9.57 -2.27 -7.87
CA ARG A 118 -10.04 -1.78 -9.17
C ARG A 118 -9.98 -2.83 -10.28
N CYS A 119 -9.19 -3.89 -10.09
CA CYS A 119 -9.02 -4.95 -11.07
C CYS A 119 -10.13 -6.00 -10.89
N LYS A 120 -10.93 -6.25 -11.95
CA LYS A 120 -12.04 -7.22 -11.90
C LYS A 120 -11.55 -8.65 -11.65
N ASP A 121 -10.39 -9.02 -12.17
CA ASP A 121 -9.79 -10.36 -12.07
C ASP A 121 -9.27 -10.69 -10.66
N THR A 122 -9.24 -9.72 -9.76
CA THR A 122 -8.78 -9.91 -8.37
C THR A 122 -9.92 -10.03 -7.35
N ALA A 123 -11.16 -9.91 -7.77
CA ALA A 123 -12.33 -9.94 -6.88
C ALA A 123 -12.40 -11.24 -6.04
N ASN A 124 -11.97 -12.36 -6.62
CA ASN A 124 -11.95 -13.67 -5.94
C ASN A 124 -10.69 -13.92 -5.09
N TRP A 125 -9.79 -12.95 -4.96
CA TRP A 125 -8.65 -13.10 -4.09
C TRP A 125 -9.07 -13.10 -2.61
N ARG A 126 -8.49 -13.99 -1.82
CA ARG A 126 -8.80 -14.11 -0.38
C ARG A 126 -8.65 -12.78 0.38
N ILE A 127 -7.71 -11.92 -0.05
CA ILE A 127 -7.50 -10.60 0.55
C ILE A 127 -8.70 -9.69 0.28
N MET A 128 -9.31 -9.76 -0.92
CA MET A 128 -10.50 -8.97 -1.28
C MET A 128 -11.75 -9.52 -0.62
N GLN A 129 -11.95 -10.83 -0.59
CA GLN A 129 -13.05 -11.46 0.15
C GLN A 129 -13.01 -11.08 1.64
N ARG A 130 -11.82 -11.08 2.24
CA ARG A 130 -11.63 -10.63 3.63
C ARG A 130 -11.94 -9.15 3.79
N TYR A 131 -11.49 -8.31 2.85
CA TYR A 131 -11.80 -6.88 2.85
C TYR A 131 -13.32 -6.65 2.82
N ASP A 132 -14.04 -7.29 1.92
CA ASP A 132 -15.49 -7.13 1.77
C ASP A 132 -16.24 -7.64 2.99
N HIS A 133 -15.88 -8.80 3.54
CA HIS A 133 -16.45 -9.33 4.78
C HIS A 133 -16.22 -8.37 5.97
N MET A 134 -15.01 -7.83 6.13
CA MET A 134 -14.73 -6.89 7.21
C MET A 134 -15.45 -5.55 7.01
N LYS A 135 -15.64 -5.11 5.77
CA LYS A 135 -16.29 -3.84 5.45
C LYS A 135 -17.73 -3.80 5.95
N THR A 136 -18.46 -4.91 5.88
CA THR A 136 -19.85 -4.99 6.36
C THR A 136 -19.97 -4.81 7.89
N HIS A 137 -18.94 -5.22 8.66
CA HIS A 137 -18.99 -5.19 10.13
C HIS A 137 -18.15 -4.07 10.77
N LYS A 138 -17.05 -3.64 10.12
CA LYS A 138 -16.06 -2.73 10.72
C LYS A 138 -15.83 -1.44 9.93
N GLY A 139 -16.53 -1.28 8.81
CA GLY A 139 -16.40 -0.13 7.91
C GLY A 139 -15.16 -0.21 7.01
N SER A 140 -15.14 0.63 5.96
CA SER A 140 -14.12 0.60 4.90
C SER A 140 -12.71 0.95 5.40
N GLY A 141 -12.59 1.92 6.32
CA GLY A 141 -11.29 2.38 6.81
C GLY A 141 -10.51 1.29 7.56
N LYS A 142 -11.17 0.53 8.45
CA LYS A 142 -10.53 -0.58 9.16
C LYS A 142 -10.22 -1.74 8.23
N SER A 143 -11.08 -2.00 7.26
CA SER A 143 -10.94 -3.10 6.31
C SER A 143 -9.78 -2.89 5.35
N ILE A 144 -9.58 -1.67 4.84
CA ILE A 144 -8.46 -1.38 3.94
C ILE A 144 -7.11 -1.51 4.65
N ILE A 145 -7.03 -1.07 5.91
CA ILE A 145 -5.81 -1.22 6.72
C ILE A 145 -5.51 -2.70 7.00
N ALA A 146 -6.52 -3.51 7.28
CA ALA A 146 -6.34 -4.95 7.49
C ALA A 146 -5.86 -5.66 6.21
N ALA A 147 -6.37 -5.26 5.04
CA ALA A 147 -5.91 -5.75 3.75
C ALA A 147 -4.48 -5.27 3.45
N ALA A 148 -4.16 -3.99 3.69
CA ALA A 148 -2.82 -3.43 3.51
C ALA A 148 -1.79 -4.14 4.42
N ARG A 149 -2.14 -4.42 5.68
CA ARG A 149 -1.29 -5.22 6.57
C ARG A 149 -1.03 -6.61 6.00
N LYS A 150 -2.07 -7.30 5.53
CA LYS A 150 -1.90 -8.64 4.95
C LYS A 150 -1.04 -8.60 3.69
N LEU A 151 -1.19 -7.55 2.87
CA LEU A 151 -0.35 -7.35 1.69
C LEU A 151 1.10 -7.10 2.06
N ALA A 152 1.38 -6.32 3.11
CA ALA A 152 2.75 -6.14 3.62
C ALA A 152 3.37 -7.46 4.08
N GLU A 153 2.59 -8.32 4.76
CA GLU A 153 3.06 -9.66 5.15
C GLU A 153 3.39 -10.54 3.92
N ILE A 154 2.58 -10.45 2.86
CA ILE A 154 2.82 -11.17 1.59
C ILE A 154 4.07 -10.63 0.89
N VAL A 155 4.23 -9.32 0.81
CA VAL A 155 5.42 -8.67 0.24
C VAL A 155 6.68 -9.10 0.98
N TRP A 156 6.65 -9.09 2.32
CA TRP A 156 7.78 -9.59 3.11
C TRP A 156 8.13 -11.04 2.75
N ALA A 157 7.15 -11.94 2.73
CA ALA A 157 7.38 -13.36 2.42
C ALA A 157 7.91 -13.56 0.99
N MET A 158 7.39 -12.80 0.03
CA MET A 158 7.84 -12.83 -1.36
C MET A 158 9.30 -12.38 -1.51
N LEU A 159 9.63 -11.24 -0.91
CA LEU A 159 10.98 -10.67 -1.01
C LEU A 159 12.02 -11.49 -0.23
N SER A 160 11.69 -11.96 0.98
CA SER A 160 12.59 -12.78 1.81
C SER A 160 12.92 -14.13 1.17
N ASN A 161 11.99 -14.68 0.37
CA ASN A 161 12.22 -15.93 -0.34
C ASN A 161 12.72 -15.73 -1.78
N ASN A 162 12.97 -14.49 -2.18
CA ASN A 162 13.39 -14.14 -3.55
C ASN A 162 12.43 -14.65 -4.65
N ASN A 163 11.14 -14.74 -4.36
CA ASN A 163 10.12 -15.23 -5.29
C ASN A 163 9.32 -14.07 -5.91
N ASP A 164 8.82 -14.28 -7.11
CA ASP A 164 7.82 -13.43 -7.73
C ASP A 164 6.45 -13.63 -7.09
N PHE A 165 5.54 -12.70 -7.36
CA PHE A 165 4.19 -12.77 -6.82
C PHE A 165 3.41 -13.93 -7.45
N ASP A 166 3.02 -14.88 -6.61
CA ASP A 166 2.24 -16.04 -7.00
C ASP A 166 0.74 -15.73 -6.91
N ARG A 167 0.11 -15.51 -8.07
CA ARG A 167 -1.32 -15.20 -8.18
C ARG A 167 -2.20 -16.36 -7.71
N GLU A 168 -1.79 -17.60 -7.97
CA GLU A 168 -2.59 -18.79 -7.64
C GLU A 168 -2.77 -18.93 -6.13
N LYS A 169 -1.76 -18.56 -5.34
CA LYS A 169 -1.85 -18.55 -3.88
C LYS A 169 -2.85 -17.52 -3.33
N MET A 170 -3.29 -16.56 -4.15
CA MET A 170 -4.28 -15.56 -3.73
C MET A 170 -5.71 -16.06 -3.84
N TYR A 171 -5.96 -17.08 -4.68
CA TYR A 171 -7.28 -17.67 -4.84
C TYR A 171 -7.64 -18.60 -3.66
N GLY A 172 -8.92 -18.90 -3.52
CA GLY A 172 -9.48 -19.76 -2.47
C GLY A 172 -10.50 -19.05 -1.60
N LYS A 173 -11.28 -19.82 -0.85
CA LYS A 173 -12.32 -19.27 0.03
C LYS A 173 -11.68 -18.66 1.30
N TYR A 174 -12.05 -17.44 1.61
CA TYR A 174 -11.75 -16.87 2.91
C TYR A 174 -12.55 -17.59 3.99
N LYS A 175 -11.84 -18.15 4.99
CA LYS A 175 -12.46 -18.71 6.19
C LYS A 175 -12.35 -17.66 7.30
N PRO A 176 -13.44 -17.04 7.75
CA PRO A 176 -13.38 -16.10 8.86
C PRO A 176 -12.91 -16.84 10.11
N THR A 177 -11.88 -16.33 10.77
CA THR A 177 -11.54 -16.78 12.12
C THR A 177 -12.64 -16.33 13.07
N PRO A 178 -13.17 -17.20 13.95
CA PRO A 178 -14.11 -16.79 14.97
C PRO A 178 -13.53 -15.58 15.72
N LEU A 179 -14.33 -14.54 15.89
CA LEU A 179 -13.96 -13.42 16.74
C LEU A 179 -13.80 -14.01 18.15
N ALA A 180 -12.60 -13.92 18.73
CA ALA A 180 -12.47 -14.12 20.16
C ALA A 180 -13.40 -13.11 20.85
N VAL A 181 -14.37 -13.64 21.58
CA VAL A 181 -15.36 -12.89 22.35
C VAL A 181 -14.65 -12.16 23.48
#